data_b56aef79d4a79c9ed889ddc5e8b749c0
#
_entry.id   b56aef79d4a79c9ed889ddc5e8b749c0
#
_cell.length_a   1.000
_cell.length_b   1.000
_cell.length_c   1.000
_cell.angle_alpha   90.00
_cell.angle_beta   90.00
_cell.angle_gamma   90.00
#
_symmetry.space_group_name_H-M   'P 1'
#
loop_
_entity.id
_entity.type
_entity.pdbx_description
1 polymer ?
#
loop_
_entity_poly.entity_id
_entity_poly.type
_entity_poly.pdbx_seq_one_letter_code
_entity_poly.pdbx_strand_id
1 'polypeptide(L)'
;MAAKAEQSTLTLIKTAPLSGSGPLYMQVADAIGLLIAGGKLRSGAAMPRVRDLAGQLRISIVTAAHAYRVLGERGRLAGRPGVGTFVAEPPARPADPPAPDGQSLIWQDSFIRPRAQTNLSHIYRLPQACSSAQYSFFSVPSYGGEMLAPSRRAMRRIALDSEFSAVHPTDTQGAPDLRAAIASFLHDEGIEAGADRVLVTNSHEETLVLALLAFCHEGDVVAMEDPSQFCLVDAVRLRNLRMVGIPMDDKGMRTDLLESAAAREPIRLVITTPRAHNPTGLELHPARREHLMELAAKHNWLIFECDPFAPLTYRGRPQMPLFTSDRDGRVIYARPVSRGLLMNMGATLATGRVLEQLVQAKDVIDRGSDVFLQLVLRRLFEAGSIARQDSQMRRQWADQLTAMLGALERNMPHTVHWTRPRAGGSVWVTMPDGCSGEALLARALEKSISFIPGRAFSVTDRHERSFRLAIGTLSPAQIMEGIKRLSAVVAGYLAEAGRNRPRVPIAKVS
;
A
#
# COMPACT_ATOMS: atom_id res chain seq x y z
N MET A 1 -19.94 -36.24 30.29
CA MET A 1 -19.17 -35.06 29.94
C MET A 1 -19.53 -34.50 28.56
N ALA A 2 -19.71 -35.33 27.52
CA ALA A 2 -20.04 -34.88 26.16
C ALA A 2 -21.34 -34.06 26.04
N ALA A 3 -22.44 -34.51 26.65
CA ALA A 3 -23.73 -33.82 26.62
C ALA A 3 -23.67 -32.39 27.21
N LYS A 4 -22.85 -32.16 28.24
CA LYS A 4 -22.66 -30.85 28.88
C LYS A 4 -21.85 -29.89 28.00
N ALA A 5 -20.90 -30.41 27.20
CA ALA A 5 -20.11 -29.67 26.25
C ALA A 5 -20.95 -29.26 25.03
N GLU A 6 -21.79 -30.16 24.51
CA GLU A 6 -22.73 -29.86 23.41
C GLU A 6 -23.75 -28.79 23.81
N GLN A 7 -24.26 -28.81 25.06
CA GLN A 7 -25.19 -27.82 25.60
C GLN A 7 -24.54 -26.43 25.69
N SER A 8 -23.26 -26.35 26.08
CA SER A 8 -22.47 -25.09 26.12
C SER A 8 -22.25 -24.52 24.74
N THR A 9 -21.91 -25.36 23.75
CA THR A 9 -21.74 -24.98 22.35
C THR A 9 -23.07 -24.46 21.76
N LEU A 10 -24.18 -25.10 22.07
CA LEU A 10 -25.49 -24.70 21.61
C LEU A 10 -25.90 -23.32 22.14
N THR A 11 -25.58 -23.02 23.40
CA THR A 11 -25.84 -21.71 24.02
C THR A 11 -25.04 -20.61 23.35
N LEU A 12 -23.76 -20.86 23.03
CA LEU A 12 -22.90 -19.90 22.31
C LEU A 12 -23.43 -19.60 20.91
N ILE A 13 -23.87 -20.62 20.18
CA ILE A 13 -24.41 -20.44 18.82
C ILE A 13 -25.71 -19.64 18.85
N LYS A 14 -26.57 -19.86 19.84
CA LYS A 14 -27.86 -19.15 20.03
C LYS A 14 -27.65 -17.64 20.23
N THR A 15 -26.59 -17.24 20.90
CA THR A 15 -26.30 -15.84 21.20
C THR A 15 -25.58 -15.13 20.05
N ALA A 16 -25.14 -15.85 19.00
CA ALA A 16 -24.52 -15.26 17.85
C ALA A 16 -25.54 -14.55 16.95
N PRO A 17 -25.35 -13.27 16.59
CA PRO A 17 -26.27 -12.58 15.73
C PRO A 17 -26.26 -13.21 14.32
N LEU A 18 -27.41 -13.60 13.82
CA LEU A 18 -27.61 -13.97 12.43
C LEU A 18 -27.69 -12.66 11.64
N SER A 19 -26.57 -12.18 11.15
CA SER A 19 -26.48 -10.95 10.39
C SER A 19 -25.96 -11.26 8.98
N GLY A 20 -26.67 -10.80 7.99
CA GLY A 20 -26.25 -10.90 6.58
C GLY A 20 -27.45 -10.93 5.62
N SER A 21 -27.21 -10.46 4.41
CA SER A 21 -28.13 -10.64 3.27
C SER A 21 -27.81 -11.98 2.62
N GLY A 22 -28.76 -12.89 2.54
CA GLY A 22 -28.57 -14.19 1.86
C GLY A 22 -29.37 -15.32 2.49
N PRO A 23 -29.24 -16.54 1.96
CA PRO A 23 -29.94 -17.71 2.45
C PRO A 23 -29.65 -17.98 3.93
N LEU A 24 -30.67 -18.37 4.69
CA LEU A 24 -30.57 -18.55 6.15
C LEU A 24 -29.47 -19.57 6.58
N TYR A 25 -29.25 -20.62 5.79
CA TYR A 25 -28.17 -21.57 6.06
C TYR A 25 -26.77 -20.96 5.98
N MET A 26 -26.57 -19.97 5.09
CA MET A 26 -25.29 -19.22 4.99
C MET A 26 -25.08 -18.34 6.21
N GLN A 27 -26.13 -17.63 6.66
CA GLN A 27 -26.05 -16.79 7.87
C GLN A 27 -25.70 -17.63 9.10
N VAL A 28 -26.29 -18.84 9.23
CA VAL A 28 -25.94 -19.77 10.31
C VAL A 28 -24.50 -20.27 10.19
N ALA A 29 -24.06 -20.63 8.99
CA ALA A 29 -22.68 -21.06 8.77
C ALA A 29 -21.68 -19.95 9.08
N ASP A 30 -21.94 -18.72 8.66
CA ASP A 30 -21.08 -17.59 8.92
C ASP A 30 -21.02 -17.22 10.42
N ALA A 31 -22.15 -17.26 11.13
CA ALA A 31 -22.20 -17.03 12.57
C ALA A 31 -21.37 -18.07 13.35
N ILE A 32 -21.49 -19.35 13.00
CA ILE A 32 -20.68 -20.43 13.61
C ILE A 32 -19.20 -20.24 13.21
N GLY A 33 -18.91 -19.89 11.95
CA GLY A 33 -17.57 -19.62 11.47
C GLY A 33 -16.86 -18.49 12.23
N LEU A 34 -17.59 -17.42 12.57
CA LEU A 34 -17.08 -16.32 13.40
C LEU A 34 -16.79 -16.77 14.85
N LEU A 35 -17.59 -17.64 15.43
CA LEU A 35 -17.32 -18.19 16.76
C LEU A 35 -16.07 -19.08 16.79
N ILE A 36 -15.83 -19.84 15.71
CA ILE A 36 -14.61 -20.64 15.53
C ILE A 36 -13.39 -19.72 15.34
N ALA A 37 -13.49 -18.76 14.43
CA ALA A 37 -12.41 -17.83 14.16
C ALA A 37 -12.03 -16.97 15.37
N GLY A 38 -13.02 -16.56 16.18
CA GLY A 38 -12.84 -15.82 17.42
C GLY A 38 -12.41 -16.67 18.63
N GLY A 39 -12.12 -17.97 18.45
CA GLY A 39 -11.66 -18.88 19.50
C GLY A 39 -12.71 -19.24 20.57
N LYS A 40 -13.96 -18.79 20.42
CA LYS A 40 -15.08 -19.13 21.32
C LYS A 40 -15.49 -20.60 21.17
N LEU A 41 -15.39 -21.14 19.96
CA LEU A 41 -15.49 -22.57 19.68
C LEU A 41 -14.09 -23.09 19.36
N ARG A 42 -13.50 -23.82 20.29
CA ARG A 42 -12.12 -24.33 20.16
C ARG A 42 -12.08 -25.54 19.23
N SER A 43 -10.92 -25.76 18.59
CA SER A 43 -10.64 -26.99 17.84
C SER A 43 -10.92 -28.24 18.69
N GLY A 44 -11.52 -29.25 18.09
CA GLY A 44 -11.95 -30.46 18.77
C GLY A 44 -13.26 -30.32 19.58
N ALA A 45 -13.86 -29.14 19.68
CA ALA A 45 -15.13 -28.96 20.38
C ALA A 45 -16.26 -29.75 19.68
N ALA A 46 -17.05 -30.47 20.44
CA ALA A 46 -18.22 -31.20 19.93
C ALA A 46 -19.31 -30.20 19.48
N MET A 47 -19.79 -30.37 18.26
CA MET A 47 -20.90 -29.60 17.72
C MET A 47 -22.24 -30.27 18.05
N PRO A 48 -23.32 -29.50 18.30
CA PRO A 48 -24.64 -30.02 18.53
C PRO A 48 -25.13 -30.90 17.38
N ARG A 49 -25.99 -31.84 17.66
CA ARG A 49 -26.68 -32.60 16.60
C ARG A 49 -27.49 -31.66 15.71
N VAL A 50 -27.58 -31.95 14.44
CA VAL A 50 -28.32 -31.10 13.47
C VAL A 50 -29.75 -30.82 13.94
N ARG A 51 -30.42 -31.81 14.55
CA ARG A 51 -31.79 -31.67 15.09
C ARG A 51 -31.85 -30.69 16.26
N ASP A 52 -30.87 -30.74 17.15
CA ASP A 52 -30.80 -29.88 18.34
C ASP A 52 -30.49 -28.43 17.95
N LEU A 53 -29.57 -28.24 16.99
CA LEU A 53 -29.31 -26.94 16.41
C LEU A 53 -30.54 -26.35 15.71
N ALA A 54 -31.24 -27.15 14.91
CA ALA A 54 -32.46 -26.74 14.22
C ALA A 54 -33.55 -26.29 15.18
N GLY A 55 -33.78 -27.09 16.24
CA GLY A 55 -34.75 -26.78 17.30
C GLY A 55 -34.40 -25.50 18.05
N GLN A 56 -33.14 -25.31 18.41
CA GLN A 56 -32.68 -24.17 19.18
C GLN A 56 -32.72 -22.84 18.40
N LEU A 57 -32.39 -22.89 17.11
CA LEU A 57 -32.42 -21.72 16.21
C LEU A 57 -33.81 -21.53 15.56
N ARG A 58 -34.78 -22.41 15.79
CA ARG A 58 -36.10 -22.40 15.15
C ARG A 58 -36.05 -22.39 13.63
N ILE A 59 -35.15 -23.20 13.03
CA ILE A 59 -34.97 -23.37 11.61
C ILE A 59 -35.26 -24.80 11.17
N SER A 60 -35.38 -25.04 9.85
CA SER A 60 -35.58 -26.40 9.37
C SER A 60 -34.32 -27.26 9.57
N ILE A 61 -34.52 -28.58 9.75
CA ILE A 61 -33.41 -29.55 9.84
C ILE A 61 -32.54 -29.49 8.57
N VAL A 62 -33.15 -29.27 7.41
CA VAL A 62 -32.46 -29.13 6.12
C VAL A 62 -31.55 -27.90 6.10
N THR A 63 -32.01 -26.77 6.64
CA THR A 63 -31.23 -25.55 6.78
C THR A 63 -30.00 -25.73 7.67
N ALA A 64 -30.21 -26.40 8.84
CA ALA A 64 -29.12 -26.69 9.77
C ALA A 64 -28.10 -27.68 9.18
N ALA A 65 -28.58 -28.72 8.50
CA ALA A 65 -27.72 -29.69 7.81
C ALA A 65 -26.89 -29.02 6.68
N HIS A 66 -27.53 -28.11 5.94
CA HIS A 66 -26.87 -27.38 4.89
C HIS A 66 -25.77 -26.43 5.44
N ALA A 67 -26.04 -25.76 6.57
CA ALA A 67 -25.03 -24.94 7.25
C ALA A 67 -23.80 -25.77 7.68
N TYR A 68 -24.03 -26.98 8.22
CA TYR A 68 -22.94 -27.88 8.61
C TYR A 68 -22.17 -28.40 7.39
N ARG A 69 -22.84 -28.69 6.28
CA ARG A 69 -22.18 -29.07 5.04
C ARG A 69 -21.24 -27.95 4.53
N VAL A 70 -21.74 -26.73 4.49
CA VAL A 70 -20.94 -25.56 4.08
C VAL A 70 -19.72 -25.36 4.98
N LEU A 71 -19.88 -25.53 6.29
CA LEU A 71 -18.76 -25.45 7.25
C LEU A 71 -17.77 -26.61 7.06
N GLY A 72 -18.26 -27.80 6.71
CA GLY A 72 -17.42 -28.94 6.34
C GLY A 72 -16.61 -28.68 5.06
N GLU A 73 -17.25 -28.17 4.00
CA GLU A 73 -16.62 -27.79 2.74
C GLU A 73 -15.57 -26.68 2.95
N ARG A 74 -15.79 -25.77 3.91
CA ARG A 74 -14.83 -24.74 4.33
C ARG A 74 -13.73 -25.27 5.27
N GLY A 75 -13.69 -26.58 5.55
CA GLY A 75 -12.71 -27.19 6.47
C GLY A 75 -12.83 -26.73 7.92
N ARG A 76 -13.98 -26.18 8.33
CA ARG A 76 -14.22 -25.71 9.70
C ARG A 76 -14.82 -26.76 10.62
N LEU A 77 -15.54 -27.75 10.07
CA LEU A 77 -16.10 -28.88 10.78
C LEU A 77 -15.61 -30.19 10.16
N ALA A 78 -15.43 -31.21 11.03
CA ALA A 78 -15.09 -32.56 10.63
C ALA A 78 -16.08 -33.55 11.28
N GLY A 79 -16.66 -34.45 10.47
CA GLY A 79 -17.51 -35.54 10.94
C GLY A 79 -16.67 -36.76 11.33
N ARG A 80 -16.93 -37.33 12.48
CA ARG A 80 -16.39 -38.64 12.90
C ARG A 80 -17.51 -39.67 12.87
N PRO A 81 -17.45 -40.70 12.00
CA PRO A 81 -18.47 -41.69 11.86
C PRO A 81 -18.84 -42.33 13.22
N GLY A 82 -20.12 -42.38 13.55
CA GLY A 82 -20.62 -42.94 14.80
C GLY A 82 -20.41 -42.11 16.06
N VAL A 83 -19.64 -40.99 15.99
CA VAL A 83 -19.28 -40.18 17.15
C VAL A 83 -19.93 -38.78 17.10
N GLY A 84 -19.96 -38.13 15.94
CA GLY A 84 -20.56 -36.82 15.80
C GLY A 84 -19.75 -35.85 14.92
N THR A 85 -20.15 -34.58 14.97
CA THR A 85 -19.44 -33.47 14.24
C THR A 85 -18.65 -32.65 15.24
N PHE A 86 -17.45 -32.26 14.86
CA PHE A 86 -16.51 -31.53 15.71
C PHE A 86 -15.97 -30.32 14.97
N VAL A 87 -15.55 -29.28 15.69
CA VAL A 87 -14.73 -28.21 15.10
C VAL A 87 -13.44 -28.83 14.58
N ALA A 88 -13.17 -28.66 13.29
CA ALA A 88 -11.98 -29.25 12.67
C ALA A 88 -10.71 -28.71 13.35
N GLU A 89 -9.77 -29.57 13.56
CA GLU A 89 -8.40 -29.14 13.82
C GLU A 89 -7.92 -28.45 12.54
N PRO A 90 -7.31 -27.25 12.65
CA PRO A 90 -6.63 -26.71 11.47
C PRO A 90 -5.75 -27.85 10.93
N PRO A 91 -5.75 -28.10 9.61
CA PRO A 91 -4.86 -29.11 9.04
C PRO A 91 -3.51 -28.88 9.70
N ALA A 92 -2.97 -29.92 10.36
CA ALA A 92 -1.61 -29.85 10.85
C ALA A 92 -0.83 -29.26 9.67
N ARG A 93 -0.25 -28.06 9.84
CA ARG A 93 0.72 -27.58 8.85
C ARG A 93 1.56 -28.83 8.59
N PRO A 94 1.72 -29.27 7.32
CA PRO A 94 2.71 -30.30 7.03
C PRO A 94 3.90 -29.86 7.87
N ALA A 95 4.31 -30.70 8.84
CA ALA A 95 5.40 -30.36 9.74
C ALA A 95 6.45 -29.84 8.79
N ASP A 96 6.81 -28.55 8.95
CA ASP A 96 7.88 -27.99 8.14
C ASP A 96 8.93 -29.08 8.17
N PRO A 97 9.40 -29.61 7.03
CA PRO A 97 10.38 -30.67 7.03
C PRO A 97 11.39 -30.24 8.08
N PRO A 98 11.71 -31.07 9.10
CA PRO A 98 12.46 -30.67 10.28
C PRO A 98 13.57 -29.80 9.73
N ALA A 99 13.61 -28.52 10.14
CA ALA A 99 14.59 -27.59 9.64
C ALA A 99 15.89 -28.34 9.78
N PRO A 100 16.60 -28.65 8.69
CA PRO A 100 17.78 -29.49 8.75
C PRO A 100 18.65 -28.91 9.85
N ASP A 101 18.85 -29.64 10.93
CA ASP A 101 19.40 -29.26 12.22
C ASP A 101 20.28 -28.00 12.10
N GLY A 102 19.76 -26.79 12.36
CA GLY A 102 20.47 -25.51 12.47
C GLY A 102 21.57 -25.19 11.46
N GLN A 103 21.86 -26.08 10.52
CA GLN A 103 22.76 -25.86 9.41
C GLN A 103 21.93 -25.32 8.25
N SER A 104 21.87 -23.97 8.13
CA SER A 104 21.64 -23.36 6.83
C SER A 104 22.48 -24.16 5.84
N LEU A 105 21.89 -24.55 4.71
CA LEU A 105 22.68 -25.25 3.69
C LEU A 105 23.80 -24.27 3.29
N ILE A 106 25.00 -24.49 3.82
CA ILE A 106 26.17 -23.57 3.71
C ILE A 106 26.39 -23.10 2.27
N TRP A 107 26.04 -23.96 1.28
CA TRP A 107 26.09 -23.57 -0.11
C TRP A 107 25.07 -22.48 -0.52
N GLN A 108 23.87 -22.42 0.12
CA GLN A 108 22.88 -21.35 -0.14
C GLN A 108 23.39 -20.00 0.35
N ASP A 109 24.04 -19.98 1.52
CA ASP A 109 24.62 -18.76 2.06
C ASP A 109 25.74 -18.18 1.18
N SER A 110 26.45 -19.05 0.44
CA SER A 110 27.48 -18.61 -0.50
C SER A 110 26.93 -17.87 -1.72
N PHE A 111 25.65 -18.09 -2.08
CA PHE A 111 24.94 -17.38 -3.15
C PHE A 111 24.14 -16.18 -2.64
N ILE A 112 23.82 -16.16 -1.35
CA ILE A 112 23.13 -15.03 -0.72
C ILE A 112 24.19 -13.98 -0.41
N ARG A 113 24.43 -13.07 -1.36
CA ARG A 113 25.20 -11.87 -1.03
C ARG A 113 24.43 -11.13 0.05
N PRO A 114 25.08 -10.75 1.19
CA PRO A 114 24.47 -9.88 2.17
C PRO A 114 24.12 -8.57 1.46
N ARG A 115 22.91 -8.45 0.98
CA ARG A 115 22.40 -7.17 0.50
C ARG A 115 22.11 -6.32 1.72
N ALA A 116 22.38 -5.02 1.62
CA ALA A 116 21.86 -4.07 2.59
C ALA A 116 20.36 -4.38 2.78
N GLN A 117 19.94 -4.56 4.04
CA GLN A 117 18.56 -4.92 4.33
C GLN A 117 17.66 -3.90 3.67
N THR A 118 16.75 -4.35 2.82
CA THR A 118 15.81 -3.47 2.15
C THR A 118 14.87 -2.87 3.19
N ASN A 119 14.45 -1.63 3.00
CA ASN A 119 13.47 -0.98 3.89
C ASN A 119 12.18 -1.80 3.93
N LEU A 120 11.80 -2.41 2.79
CA LEU A 120 10.69 -3.35 2.68
C LEU A 120 10.84 -4.58 3.57
N SER A 121 12.04 -5.17 3.72
CA SER A 121 12.22 -6.36 4.57
C SER A 121 11.92 -6.08 6.04
N HIS A 122 12.24 -4.89 6.53
CA HIS A 122 11.84 -4.44 7.85
C HIS A 122 10.33 -4.22 7.95
N ILE A 123 9.72 -3.60 6.94
CA ILE A 123 8.29 -3.32 6.88
C ILE A 123 7.49 -4.62 6.76
N TYR A 124 7.90 -5.57 5.90
CA TYR A 124 7.18 -6.85 5.71
C TYR A 124 7.28 -7.82 6.89
N ARG A 125 8.24 -7.67 7.78
CA ARG A 125 8.25 -8.42 9.06
C ARG A 125 7.25 -7.89 10.09
N LEU A 126 6.76 -6.65 9.91
CA LEU A 126 5.76 -6.02 10.76
C LEU A 126 4.29 -6.21 10.32
N PRO A 127 3.93 -6.74 9.11
CA PRO A 127 2.59 -6.56 8.54
C PRO A 127 1.49 -7.19 9.36
N GLN A 128 1.72 -8.36 9.94
CA GLN A 128 0.66 -9.08 10.64
C GLN A 128 0.21 -8.36 11.91
N ALA A 129 1.15 -7.84 12.69
CA ALA A 129 0.84 -7.04 13.88
C ALA A 129 0.31 -5.64 13.50
N CYS A 130 0.84 -5.04 12.42
CA CYS A 130 0.44 -3.70 11.99
C CYS A 130 -0.90 -3.69 11.26
N SER A 131 -1.22 -4.71 10.44
CA SER A 131 -2.49 -4.79 9.72
C SER A 131 -3.64 -5.27 10.61
N SER A 132 -3.37 -6.01 11.68
CA SER A 132 -4.35 -6.43 12.66
C SER A 132 -4.64 -5.37 13.74
N ALA A 133 -3.91 -4.27 13.77
CA ALA A 133 -4.15 -3.18 14.70
C ALA A 133 -5.52 -2.55 14.46
N GLN A 134 -6.25 -2.25 15.53
CA GLN A 134 -7.58 -1.64 15.46
C GLN A 134 -7.55 -0.27 14.75
N TYR A 135 -6.48 0.49 14.96
CA TYR A 135 -6.24 1.80 14.35
C TYR A 135 -4.98 1.73 13.50
N SER A 136 -5.11 1.15 12.30
CA SER A 136 -3.99 1.00 11.38
C SER A 136 -3.84 2.23 10.48
N PHE A 137 -2.80 3.04 10.76
CA PHE A 137 -2.31 4.10 9.88
C PHE A 137 -1.11 3.62 9.04
N PHE A 138 -0.98 2.30 8.89
CA PHE A 138 0.17 1.66 8.26
C PHE A 138 0.10 1.68 6.74
N SER A 139 -1.01 1.25 6.16
CA SER A 139 -1.17 1.11 4.72
C SER A 139 -2.11 2.13 4.11
N VAL A 140 -1.81 2.50 2.87
CA VAL A 140 -2.78 3.10 1.96
C VAL A 140 -3.80 2.02 1.60
N PRO A 141 -5.09 2.35 1.47
CA PRO A 141 -6.17 1.37 1.48
C PRO A 141 -6.08 0.34 0.37
N SER A 142 -6.34 -0.91 0.75
CA SER A 142 -6.88 -1.91 -0.16
C SER A 142 -8.40 -1.70 -0.20
N TYR A 143 -8.95 -1.52 -1.38
CA TYR A 143 -10.38 -1.31 -1.55
C TYR A 143 -11.12 -2.64 -1.45
N GLY A 144 -12.23 -2.65 -0.72
CA GLY A 144 -13.10 -3.79 -0.54
C GLY A 144 -14.56 -3.49 -0.90
N GLY A 145 -15.38 -4.52 -0.94
CA GLY A 145 -16.83 -4.40 -1.02
C GLY A 145 -17.36 -3.84 -2.35
N GLU A 146 -18.20 -2.83 -2.28
CA GLU A 146 -18.92 -2.26 -3.42
C GLU A 146 -18.01 -1.59 -4.47
N MET A 147 -16.86 -1.08 -4.06
CA MET A 147 -15.89 -0.46 -4.98
C MET A 147 -15.31 -1.47 -6.00
N LEU A 148 -15.35 -2.77 -5.69
CA LEU A 148 -14.91 -3.83 -6.59
C LEU A 148 -15.99 -4.34 -7.53
N ALA A 149 -17.23 -3.91 -7.36
CA ALA A 149 -18.35 -4.38 -8.19
C ALA A 149 -18.16 -4.08 -9.70
N PRO A 150 -17.64 -2.93 -10.13
CA PRO A 150 -17.34 -2.69 -11.54
C PRO A 150 -16.30 -3.68 -12.10
N SER A 151 -15.21 -3.92 -11.37
CA SER A 151 -14.17 -4.89 -11.77
C SER A 151 -14.70 -6.30 -11.88
N ARG A 152 -15.48 -6.76 -10.89
CA ARG A 152 -16.12 -8.09 -10.92
C ARG A 152 -17.04 -8.24 -12.13
N ARG A 153 -17.83 -7.21 -12.46
CA ARG A 153 -18.72 -7.24 -13.65
C ARG A 153 -17.91 -7.28 -14.95
N ALA A 154 -16.85 -6.47 -15.05
CA ALA A 154 -15.99 -6.47 -16.22
C ALA A 154 -15.29 -7.82 -16.42
N MET A 155 -14.67 -8.37 -15.37
CA MET A 155 -14.03 -9.68 -15.39
C MET A 155 -14.98 -10.80 -15.80
N ARG A 156 -16.18 -10.84 -15.18
CA ARG A 156 -17.20 -11.85 -15.53
C ARG A 156 -17.63 -11.74 -16.99
N ARG A 157 -17.85 -10.53 -17.49
CA ARG A 157 -18.27 -10.31 -18.87
C ARG A 157 -17.19 -10.77 -19.84
N ILE A 158 -15.94 -10.40 -19.63
CA ILE A 158 -14.82 -10.78 -20.51
C ILE A 158 -14.62 -12.29 -20.48
N ALA A 159 -14.66 -12.94 -19.30
CA ALA A 159 -14.50 -14.39 -19.17
C ALA A 159 -15.60 -15.19 -19.91
N LEU A 160 -16.76 -14.61 -20.16
CA LEU A 160 -17.88 -15.23 -20.88
C LEU A 160 -17.95 -14.79 -22.34
N ASP A 161 -17.12 -13.84 -22.77
CA ASP A 161 -17.15 -13.27 -24.11
C ASP A 161 -16.24 -14.06 -25.05
N SER A 162 -16.69 -14.26 -26.30
CA SER A 162 -15.89 -14.86 -27.37
C SER A 162 -14.64 -14.03 -27.73
N GLU A 163 -14.63 -12.72 -27.41
CA GLU A 163 -13.45 -11.86 -27.55
C GLU A 163 -12.23 -12.41 -26.80
N PHE A 164 -12.44 -13.08 -25.65
CA PHE A 164 -11.35 -13.67 -24.89
C PHE A 164 -10.66 -14.83 -25.64
N SER A 165 -11.41 -15.57 -26.45
CA SER A 165 -10.88 -16.68 -27.25
C SER A 165 -10.05 -16.22 -28.45
N ALA A 166 -10.16 -14.96 -28.85
CA ALA A 166 -9.46 -14.34 -29.98
C ALA A 166 -8.27 -13.47 -29.57
N VAL A 167 -7.89 -13.50 -28.27
CA VAL A 167 -6.81 -12.66 -27.77
C VAL A 167 -5.48 -13.20 -28.23
N HIS A 168 -4.80 -12.42 -29.06
CA HIS A 168 -3.40 -12.65 -29.41
C HIS A 168 -2.46 -11.96 -28.40
N PRO A 169 -1.19 -12.38 -28.30
CA PRO A 169 -0.19 -11.65 -27.57
C PRO A 169 -0.22 -10.18 -28.00
N THR A 170 -0.39 -9.28 -27.03
CA THR A 170 -0.43 -7.85 -27.33
C THR A 170 0.99 -7.33 -27.59
N ASP A 171 1.04 -6.19 -28.27
CA ASP A 171 2.23 -5.35 -28.32
C ASP A 171 2.81 -5.17 -26.90
N THR A 172 4.12 -5.29 -26.73
CA THR A 172 4.84 -5.09 -25.47
C THR A 172 4.50 -3.74 -24.84
N GLN A 173 4.23 -2.72 -25.67
CA GLN A 173 3.80 -1.40 -25.22
C GLN A 173 2.40 -1.41 -24.59
N GLY A 174 1.60 -2.43 -24.84
CA GLY A 174 0.23 -2.61 -24.39
C GLY A 174 -0.79 -2.51 -25.53
N ALA A 175 -1.98 -3.06 -25.33
CA ALA A 175 -3.05 -3.10 -26.33
C ALA A 175 -3.37 -1.68 -26.86
N PRO A 176 -3.40 -1.47 -28.19
CA PRO A 176 -3.62 -0.14 -28.78
C PRO A 176 -4.89 0.55 -28.28
N ASP A 177 -6.00 -0.21 -28.16
CA ASP A 177 -7.27 0.33 -27.66
C ASP A 177 -7.20 0.76 -26.19
N LEU A 178 -6.46 0.01 -25.36
CA LEU A 178 -6.25 0.41 -23.98
C LEU A 178 -5.37 1.66 -23.90
N ARG A 179 -4.31 1.74 -24.71
CA ARG A 179 -3.45 2.93 -24.76
C ARG A 179 -4.25 4.17 -25.18
N ALA A 180 -5.16 4.02 -26.16
CA ALA A 180 -6.07 5.10 -26.58
C ALA A 180 -7.02 5.51 -25.45
N ALA A 181 -7.61 4.55 -24.73
CA ALA A 181 -8.48 4.82 -23.59
C ALA A 181 -7.74 5.54 -22.44
N ILE A 182 -6.49 5.14 -22.15
CA ILE A 182 -5.63 5.81 -21.16
C ILE A 182 -5.32 7.23 -21.63
N ALA A 183 -4.94 7.43 -22.90
CA ALA A 183 -4.62 8.76 -23.44
C ALA A 183 -5.84 9.70 -23.36
N SER A 184 -7.04 9.23 -23.72
CA SER A 184 -8.28 9.99 -23.57
C SER A 184 -8.56 10.36 -22.11
N PHE A 185 -8.40 9.42 -21.18
CA PHE A 185 -8.58 9.69 -19.75
C PHE A 185 -7.58 10.73 -19.22
N LEU A 186 -6.33 10.68 -19.67
CA LEU A 186 -5.29 11.65 -19.28
C LEU A 186 -5.56 13.03 -19.89
N HIS A 187 -6.08 13.08 -21.13
CA HIS A 187 -6.50 14.33 -21.78
C HIS A 187 -7.60 15.03 -20.96
N ASP A 188 -8.59 14.28 -20.45
CA ASP A 188 -9.64 14.83 -19.59
C ASP A 188 -9.08 15.41 -18.27
N GLU A 189 -7.91 14.95 -17.83
CA GLU A 189 -7.15 15.53 -16.70
C GLU A 189 -6.21 16.68 -17.11
N GLY A 190 -6.19 17.05 -18.39
CA GLY A 190 -5.32 18.10 -18.94
C GLY A 190 -3.91 17.65 -19.28
N ILE A 191 -3.66 16.34 -19.36
CA ILE A 191 -2.35 15.78 -19.72
C ILE A 191 -2.37 15.38 -21.19
N GLU A 192 -1.73 16.18 -22.02
CA GLU A 192 -1.67 15.96 -23.46
C GLU A 192 -0.63 14.88 -23.82
N ALA A 193 -1.10 13.68 -24.12
CA ALA A 193 -0.24 12.60 -24.60
C ALA A 193 -1.03 11.71 -25.56
N GLY A 194 -0.51 11.48 -26.76
CA GLY A 194 -1.08 10.50 -27.69
C GLY A 194 -0.91 9.06 -27.19
N ALA A 195 -1.71 8.15 -27.72
CA ALA A 195 -1.63 6.72 -27.39
C ALA A 195 -0.25 6.09 -27.75
N ASP A 196 0.45 6.69 -28.69
CA ASP A 196 1.82 6.32 -29.09
C ASP A 196 2.85 6.57 -27.98
N ARG A 197 2.59 7.49 -27.03
CA ARG A 197 3.44 7.81 -25.89
C ARG A 197 3.12 7.03 -24.64
N VAL A 198 2.07 6.22 -24.63
CA VAL A 198 1.64 5.42 -23.47
C VAL A 198 2.30 4.04 -23.51
N LEU A 199 2.94 3.66 -22.41
CA LEU A 199 3.38 2.29 -22.12
C LEU A 199 2.55 1.75 -20.93
N VAL A 200 1.90 0.61 -21.14
CA VAL A 200 1.16 -0.11 -20.09
C VAL A 200 2.11 -0.97 -19.29
N THR A 201 2.09 -0.82 -17.97
CA THR A 201 2.95 -1.57 -17.04
C THR A 201 2.11 -2.32 -16.00
N ASN A 202 2.68 -3.35 -15.38
CA ASN A 202 2.00 -4.11 -14.33
C ASN A 202 1.95 -3.34 -13.00
N SER A 203 2.75 -2.28 -12.85
CA SER A 203 2.66 -1.28 -11.80
C SER A 203 3.48 -0.04 -12.16
N HIS A 204 3.26 1.07 -11.47
CA HIS A 204 4.11 2.27 -11.66
C HIS A 204 5.51 2.08 -11.07
N GLU A 205 5.68 1.17 -10.11
CA GLU A 205 7.00 0.75 -9.61
C GLU A 205 7.78 -0.05 -10.66
N GLU A 206 7.10 -0.89 -11.45
CA GLU A 206 7.73 -1.58 -12.57
C GLU A 206 8.36 -0.59 -13.54
N THR A 207 7.69 0.54 -13.80
CA THR A 207 8.23 1.60 -14.66
C THR A 207 9.58 2.10 -14.17
N LEU A 208 9.76 2.27 -12.85
CA LEU A 208 11.05 2.64 -12.30
C LEU A 208 12.11 1.55 -12.56
N VAL A 209 11.75 0.28 -12.34
CA VAL A 209 12.68 -0.83 -12.60
C VAL A 209 13.10 -0.85 -14.07
N LEU A 210 12.16 -0.67 -15.00
CA LEU A 210 12.46 -0.55 -16.43
C LEU A 210 13.38 0.64 -16.73
N ALA A 211 13.12 1.81 -16.14
CA ALA A 211 13.96 3.00 -16.32
C ALA A 211 15.39 2.78 -15.78
N LEU A 212 15.54 2.16 -14.61
CA LEU A 212 16.84 1.83 -14.03
C LEU A 212 17.59 0.78 -14.87
N LEU A 213 16.88 -0.17 -15.49
CA LEU A 213 17.48 -1.17 -16.39
C LEU A 213 17.93 -0.55 -17.71
N ALA A 214 17.11 0.34 -18.29
CA ALA A 214 17.36 0.94 -19.60
C ALA A 214 18.43 2.02 -19.57
N PHE A 215 18.52 2.80 -18.47
CA PHE A 215 19.31 4.04 -18.46
C PHE A 215 20.42 4.11 -17.41
N CYS A 216 20.51 3.14 -16.49
CA CYS A 216 21.52 3.15 -15.45
C CYS A 216 22.37 1.88 -15.45
N HIS A 217 23.67 2.03 -15.22
CA HIS A 217 24.62 0.96 -14.97
C HIS A 217 24.95 0.86 -13.49
N GLU A 218 25.46 -0.29 -13.05
CA GLU A 218 25.90 -0.48 -11.67
C GLU A 218 26.93 0.61 -11.29
N GLY A 219 26.70 1.26 -10.13
CA GLY A 219 27.53 2.35 -9.63
C GLY A 219 27.14 3.75 -10.10
N ASP A 220 26.23 3.88 -11.09
CA ASP A 220 25.69 5.19 -11.47
C ASP A 220 24.99 5.88 -10.28
N VAL A 221 24.98 7.21 -10.31
CA VAL A 221 24.42 8.04 -9.25
C VAL A 221 22.98 8.44 -9.58
N VAL A 222 22.08 8.19 -8.64
CA VAL A 222 20.68 8.60 -8.70
C VAL A 222 20.39 9.58 -7.57
N ALA A 223 19.83 10.74 -7.90
CA ALA A 223 19.34 11.68 -6.89
C ALA A 223 17.83 11.47 -6.65
N MET A 224 17.39 11.59 -5.40
CA MET A 224 15.97 11.48 -5.03
C MET A 224 15.67 12.25 -3.75
N GLU A 225 14.38 12.55 -3.51
CA GLU A 225 13.96 13.15 -2.25
C GLU A 225 14.37 12.30 -1.04
N ASP A 226 14.73 12.96 0.08
CA ASP A 226 14.92 12.31 1.38
C ASP A 226 14.09 13.05 2.45
N PRO A 227 12.98 12.45 2.93
CA PRO A 227 12.52 11.07 2.74
C PRO A 227 11.94 10.80 1.35
N SER A 228 11.88 9.52 0.94
CA SER A 228 11.27 9.06 -0.31
C SER A 228 10.44 7.80 -0.10
N GLN A 229 9.59 7.45 -1.07
CA GLN A 229 8.80 6.23 -1.01
C GLN A 229 9.72 5.00 -0.96
N PHE A 230 9.54 4.14 0.05
CA PHE A 230 10.44 3.02 0.32
C PHE A 230 10.64 2.06 -0.86
N CYS A 231 9.60 1.80 -1.67
CA CYS A 231 9.75 0.94 -2.86
C CYS A 231 10.65 1.56 -3.94
N LEU A 232 10.66 2.89 -4.07
CA LEU A 232 11.59 3.58 -5.00
C LEU A 232 13.03 3.48 -4.48
N VAL A 233 13.24 3.70 -3.18
CA VAL A 233 14.55 3.54 -2.53
C VAL A 233 15.08 2.12 -2.71
N ASP A 234 14.25 1.12 -2.47
CA ASP A 234 14.63 -0.29 -2.57
C ASP A 234 14.92 -0.72 -4.01
N ALA A 235 14.17 -0.20 -4.99
CA ALA A 235 14.45 -0.47 -6.41
C ALA A 235 15.85 0.02 -6.83
N VAL A 236 16.24 1.23 -6.37
CA VAL A 236 17.59 1.78 -6.63
C VAL A 236 18.67 0.93 -5.93
N ARG A 237 18.44 0.52 -4.68
CA ARG A 237 19.37 -0.36 -3.93
C ARG A 237 19.55 -1.72 -4.59
N LEU A 238 18.47 -2.33 -5.08
CA LEU A 238 18.51 -3.63 -5.75
C LEU A 238 19.35 -3.62 -7.03
N ARG A 239 19.51 -2.45 -7.65
CA ARG A 239 20.31 -2.25 -8.85
C ARG A 239 21.78 -1.88 -8.54
N ASN A 240 22.20 -1.90 -7.26
CA ASN A 240 23.53 -1.47 -6.80
C ASN A 240 23.92 -0.05 -7.29
N LEU A 241 22.93 0.85 -7.36
CA LEU A 241 23.18 2.25 -7.72
C LEU A 241 23.53 3.06 -6.48
N ARG A 242 24.29 4.13 -6.68
CA ARG A 242 24.60 5.10 -5.63
C ARG A 242 23.44 6.08 -5.50
N MET A 243 23.03 6.37 -4.27
CA MET A 243 21.92 7.30 -4.02
C MET A 243 22.44 8.60 -3.40
N VAL A 244 21.92 9.70 -3.87
CA VAL A 244 22.08 11.03 -3.27
C VAL A 244 20.71 11.49 -2.78
N GLY A 245 20.52 11.50 -1.47
CA GLY A 245 19.28 11.98 -0.83
C GLY A 245 19.27 13.51 -0.78
N ILE A 246 18.29 14.12 -1.41
CA ILE A 246 18.10 15.57 -1.43
C ILE A 246 17.09 15.94 -0.34
N PRO A 247 17.47 16.75 0.66
CA PRO A 247 16.57 17.17 1.72
C PRO A 247 15.35 17.91 1.19
N MET A 248 14.25 17.78 1.93
CA MET A 248 12.98 18.45 1.67
C MET A 248 12.67 19.50 2.75
N ASP A 249 11.88 20.50 2.39
CA ASP A 249 11.22 21.42 3.30
C ASP A 249 9.73 21.54 2.93
N ASP A 250 9.01 22.52 3.47
CA ASP A 250 7.59 22.79 3.19
C ASP A 250 7.26 23.07 1.71
N LYS A 251 8.26 23.39 0.90
CA LYS A 251 8.16 23.62 -0.55
C LYS A 251 8.61 22.41 -1.39
N GLY A 252 8.76 21.24 -0.77
CA GLY A 252 9.23 20.02 -1.44
C GLY A 252 10.75 19.90 -1.51
N MET A 253 11.28 19.19 -2.52
CA MET A 253 12.71 19.01 -2.73
C MET A 253 13.48 20.34 -2.75
N ARG A 254 14.60 20.41 -2.06
CA ARG A 254 15.57 21.54 -2.11
C ARG A 254 16.41 21.45 -3.38
N THR A 255 15.92 22.05 -4.45
CA THR A 255 16.59 22.03 -5.77
C THR A 255 17.91 22.79 -5.79
N ASP A 256 18.13 23.75 -4.88
CA ASP A 256 19.41 24.40 -4.63
C ASP A 256 20.45 23.42 -4.05
N LEU A 257 20.02 22.48 -3.20
CA LEU A 257 20.90 21.43 -2.70
C LEU A 257 21.12 20.33 -3.76
N LEU A 258 20.15 20.08 -4.64
CA LEU A 258 20.33 19.22 -5.80
C LEU A 258 21.39 19.80 -6.75
N GLU A 259 21.38 21.10 -7.04
CA GLU A 259 22.41 21.78 -7.83
C GLU A 259 23.78 21.67 -7.17
N SER A 260 23.84 21.88 -5.86
CA SER A 260 25.08 21.72 -5.08
C SER A 260 25.59 20.27 -5.10
N ALA A 261 24.72 19.27 -5.14
CA ALA A 261 25.08 17.87 -5.26
C ALA A 261 25.61 17.55 -6.66
N ALA A 262 25.02 18.13 -7.72
CA ALA A 262 25.44 17.97 -9.11
C ALA A 262 26.88 18.43 -9.36
N ALA A 263 27.33 19.42 -8.61
CA ALA A 263 28.72 19.89 -8.71
C ALA A 263 29.75 18.87 -8.18
N ARG A 264 29.31 17.89 -7.40
CA ARG A 264 30.18 16.90 -6.73
C ARG A 264 29.96 15.47 -7.20
N GLU A 265 28.78 15.17 -7.72
CA GLU A 265 28.37 13.82 -8.10
C GLU A 265 27.86 13.80 -9.54
N PRO A 266 28.26 12.81 -10.36
CA PRO A 266 27.80 12.66 -11.72
C PRO A 266 26.39 12.03 -11.74
N ILE A 267 25.38 12.82 -11.37
CA ILE A 267 23.99 12.37 -11.34
C ILE A 267 23.54 11.95 -12.74
N ARG A 268 22.95 10.77 -12.85
CA ARG A 268 22.44 10.22 -14.10
C ARG A 268 20.93 10.38 -14.23
N LEU A 269 20.21 10.13 -13.13
CA LEU A 269 18.77 10.13 -13.06
C LEU A 269 18.30 10.85 -11.80
N VAL A 270 17.25 11.65 -11.90
CA VAL A 270 16.56 12.23 -10.74
C VAL A 270 15.20 11.56 -10.60
N ILE A 271 14.94 10.94 -9.43
CA ILE A 271 13.65 10.35 -9.08
C ILE A 271 12.91 11.35 -8.20
N THR A 272 11.70 11.73 -8.57
CA THR A 272 10.92 12.71 -7.81
C THR A 272 9.44 12.38 -7.78
N THR A 273 8.77 12.78 -6.70
CA THR A 273 7.31 12.71 -6.53
C THR A 273 6.80 14.13 -6.29
N PRO A 274 6.72 14.97 -7.37
CA PRO A 274 6.49 16.41 -7.22
C PRO A 274 5.07 16.78 -6.85
N ARG A 275 4.14 15.82 -6.90
CA ARG A 275 2.73 15.98 -6.52
C ARG A 275 2.38 14.99 -5.43
N ALA A 276 1.72 15.45 -4.36
CA ALA A 276 1.24 14.59 -3.28
C ALA A 276 2.31 13.59 -2.78
N HIS A 277 3.49 14.11 -2.47
CA HIS A 277 4.68 13.33 -2.15
C HIS A 277 4.43 12.25 -1.08
N ASN A 278 4.87 11.04 -1.31
CA ASN A 278 4.87 9.97 -0.33
C ASN A 278 6.28 9.81 0.27
N PRO A 279 6.49 10.08 1.58
CA PRO A 279 5.48 10.02 2.65
C PRO A 279 4.91 11.36 3.12
N THR A 280 5.39 12.52 2.64
CA THR A 280 5.15 13.81 3.31
C THR A 280 3.81 14.48 2.95
N GLY A 281 3.20 14.08 1.82
CA GLY A 281 2.01 14.74 1.27
C GLY A 281 2.26 16.16 0.71
N LEU A 282 3.51 16.59 0.67
CA LEU A 282 3.89 17.91 0.15
C LEU A 282 3.91 17.93 -1.38
N GLU A 283 3.95 19.12 -1.93
CA GLU A 283 4.06 19.35 -3.38
C GLU A 283 5.31 20.18 -3.66
N LEU A 284 5.98 19.89 -4.77
CA LEU A 284 7.12 20.67 -5.23
C LEU A 284 6.65 22.05 -5.71
N HIS A 285 7.20 23.12 -5.10
CA HIS A 285 6.83 24.49 -5.41
C HIS A 285 7.09 24.84 -6.90
N PRO A 286 6.23 25.64 -7.57
CA PRO A 286 6.37 25.95 -9.00
C PRO A 286 7.79 26.40 -9.41
N ALA A 287 8.39 27.36 -8.69
CA ALA A 287 9.73 27.81 -8.99
C ALA A 287 10.81 26.70 -8.88
N ARG A 288 10.60 25.71 -7.97
CA ARG A 288 11.52 24.56 -7.89
C ARG A 288 11.28 23.54 -8.98
N ARG A 289 10.05 23.44 -9.50
CA ARG A 289 9.74 22.61 -10.66
C ARG A 289 10.47 23.15 -11.91
N GLU A 290 10.40 24.46 -12.14
CA GLU A 290 11.14 25.13 -13.21
C GLU A 290 12.66 24.92 -13.06
N HIS A 291 13.20 25.17 -11.86
CA HIS A 291 14.62 24.98 -11.57
C HIS A 291 15.07 23.52 -11.75
N LEU A 292 14.25 22.52 -11.36
CA LEU A 292 14.55 21.12 -11.62
C LEU A 292 14.65 20.79 -13.10
N MET A 293 13.73 21.32 -13.93
CA MET A 293 13.76 21.13 -15.38
C MET A 293 14.98 21.82 -16.02
N GLU A 294 15.35 23.02 -15.57
CA GLU A 294 16.54 23.72 -16.00
C GLU A 294 17.83 22.94 -15.68
N LEU A 295 17.92 22.42 -14.44
CA LEU A 295 19.04 21.57 -14.02
C LEU A 295 19.13 20.29 -14.86
N ALA A 296 17.99 19.65 -15.13
CA ALA A 296 17.95 18.45 -15.97
C ALA A 296 18.43 18.73 -17.40
N ALA A 297 18.07 19.86 -17.97
CA ALA A 297 18.58 20.30 -19.29
C ALA A 297 20.06 20.61 -19.23
N LYS A 298 20.53 21.38 -18.24
CA LYS A 298 21.93 21.80 -18.04
C LYS A 298 22.88 20.61 -17.89
N HIS A 299 22.47 19.58 -17.10
CA HIS A 299 23.30 18.43 -16.76
C HIS A 299 22.97 17.17 -17.57
N ASN A 300 22.06 17.25 -18.52
CA ASN A 300 21.61 16.15 -19.35
C ASN A 300 21.08 14.93 -18.54
N TRP A 301 20.22 15.20 -17.54
CA TRP A 301 19.58 14.18 -16.74
C TRP A 301 18.26 13.70 -17.35
N LEU A 302 17.89 12.45 -17.07
CA LEU A 302 16.52 12.00 -17.11
C LEU A 302 15.85 12.28 -15.75
N ILE A 303 14.56 12.54 -15.79
CA ILE A 303 13.71 12.67 -14.61
C ILE A 303 12.71 11.51 -14.61
N PHE A 304 12.68 10.74 -13.54
CA PHE A 304 11.58 9.80 -13.26
C PHE A 304 10.59 10.48 -12.33
N GLU A 305 9.45 10.87 -12.88
CA GLU A 305 8.34 11.46 -12.14
C GLU A 305 7.37 10.38 -11.71
N CYS A 306 7.36 10.07 -10.41
CA CYS A 306 6.41 9.15 -9.80
C CYS A 306 5.18 9.91 -9.30
N ASP A 307 3.98 9.46 -9.66
CA ASP A 307 2.73 10.10 -9.24
C ASP A 307 1.74 9.10 -8.65
N PRO A 308 2.04 8.56 -7.46
CA PRO A 308 1.28 7.47 -6.88
C PRO A 308 -0.11 7.90 -6.43
N PHE A 309 -0.38 9.20 -6.32
CA PHE A 309 -1.64 9.74 -5.80
C PHE A 309 -2.40 10.67 -6.75
N ALA A 310 -2.02 10.73 -8.03
CA ALA A 310 -2.84 11.42 -9.02
C ALA A 310 -4.23 10.75 -9.10
N PRO A 311 -5.32 11.45 -9.19
CA PRO A 311 -5.60 12.89 -9.16
C PRO A 311 -6.12 13.38 -7.78
N LEU A 312 -5.53 12.94 -6.68
CA LEU A 312 -6.04 13.14 -5.32
C LEU A 312 -5.63 14.49 -4.72
N THR A 313 -5.98 15.57 -5.37
CA THR A 313 -5.90 16.93 -4.81
C THR A 313 -7.23 17.31 -4.18
N TYR A 314 -7.22 17.74 -2.91
CA TYR A 314 -8.41 18.04 -2.10
C TYR A 314 -8.70 19.53 -1.99
N ARG A 315 -7.65 20.37 -2.09
CA ARG A 315 -7.75 21.83 -1.93
C ARG A 315 -6.95 22.52 -3.03
N GLY A 316 -7.56 23.52 -3.66
CA GLY A 316 -6.94 24.30 -4.73
C GLY A 316 -6.98 23.56 -6.08
N ARG A 317 -6.25 24.10 -7.05
CA ARG A 317 -6.05 23.47 -8.37
C ARG A 317 -4.95 22.43 -8.26
N PRO A 318 -5.13 21.23 -8.85
CA PRO A 318 -4.04 20.26 -8.95
C PRO A 318 -2.91 20.83 -9.81
N GLN A 319 -1.68 20.61 -9.38
CA GLN A 319 -0.53 20.91 -10.22
C GLN A 319 -0.47 19.88 -11.37
N MET A 320 -0.04 20.32 -12.54
CA MET A 320 0.18 19.41 -13.67
C MET A 320 1.48 18.62 -13.47
N PRO A 321 1.62 17.41 -14.04
CA PRO A 321 2.89 16.69 -14.02
C PRO A 321 4.04 17.51 -14.64
N LEU A 322 5.28 17.23 -14.27
CA LEU A 322 6.46 17.79 -14.93
C LEU A 322 6.49 17.42 -16.42
N PHE A 323 6.01 16.21 -16.73
CA PHE A 323 5.88 15.72 -18.11
C PHE A 323 5.15 16.70 -19.03
N THR A 324 4.14 17.45 -18.54
CA THR A 324 3.40 18.41 -19.38
C THR A 324 4.20 19.65 -19.75
N SER A 325 5.27 19.96 -19.01
CA SER A 325 6.18 21.08 -19.30
C SER A 325 7.47 20.62 -19.97
N ASP A 326 7.66 19.31 -20.17
CA ASP A 326 8.85 18.74 -20.78
C ASP A 326 8.84 18.94 -22.30
N ARG A 327 9.79 19.73 -22.79
CA ARG A 327 9.96 20.00 -24.21
C ARG A 327 11.02 19.13 -24.87
N ASP A 328 11.90 18.54 -24.08
CA ASP A 328 13.08 17.80 -24.54
C ASP A 328 12.92 16.28 -24.47
N GLY A 329 11.80 15.78 -23.94
CA GLY A 329 11.55 14.36 -23.77
C GLY A 329 12.39 13.71 -22.66
N ARG A 330 12.69 14.46 -21.60
CA ARG A 330 13.52 14.02 -20.46
C ARG A 330 12.74 13.39 -19.34
N VAL A 331 11.40 13.56 -19.29
CA VAL A 331 10.58 13.10 -18.19
C VAL A 331 9.92 11.76 -18.53
N ILE A 332 10.16 10.77 -17.68
CA ILE A 332 9.41 9.50 -17.63
C ILE A 332 8.37 9.66 -16.54
N TYR A 333 7.11 9.82 -16.93
CA TYR A 333 6.01 9.96 -15.99
C TYR A 333 5.33 8.62 -15.73
N ALA A 334 5.21 8.23 -14.47
CA ALA A 334 4.63 6.96 -14.05
C ALA A 334 3.52 7.14 -13.01
N ARG A 335 2.35 6.55 -13.26
CA ARG A 335 1.20 6.58 -12.35
C ARG A 335 0.43 5.27 -12.34
N PRO A 336 -0.24 4.91 -11.23
CA PRO A 336 -1.23 3.84 -11.26
C PRO A 336 -2.50 4.29 -12.01
N VAL A 337 -3.10 3.39 -12.80
CA VAL A 337 -4.35 3.66 -13.54
C VAL A 337 -5.53 2.83 -13.05
N SER A 338 -5.31 1.88 -12.19
CA SER A 338 -6.33 0.95 -11.66
C SER A 338 -6.43 0.96 -10.15
N ARG A 339 -6.12 2.09 -9.54
CA ARG A 339 -6.11 2.23 -8.08
C ARG A 339 -7.38 1.66 -7.45
N GLY A 340 -7.22 0.71 -6.55
CA GLY A 340 -8.32 0.13 -5.79
C GLY A 340 -9.25 -0.84 -6.52
N LEU A 341 -8.93 -1.23 -7.75
CA LEU A 341 -9.74 -2.17 -8.53
C LEU A 341 -9.21 -3.62 -8.51
N LEU A 342 -8.41 -3.98 -7.53
CA LEU A 342 -7.69 -5.27 -7.38
C LEU A 342 -6.66 -5.53 -8.49
N MET A 343 -6.36 -4.55 -9.30
CA MET A 343 -5.36 -4.63 -10.36
C MET A 343 -4.27 -3.63 -10.06
N ASN A 344 -3.04 -4.05 -10.19
CA ASN A 344 -1.90 -3.17 -9.95
C ASN A 344 -1.28 -2.77 -11.30
N MET A 345 -2.09 -2.08 -12.15
CA MET A 345 -1.62 -1.62 -13.45
C MET A 345 -1.23 -0.16 -13.42
N GLY A 346 -0.18 0.17 -14.16
CA GLY A 346 0.34 1.51 -14.34
C GLY A 346 0.27 2.00 -15.77
N ALA A 347 0.28 3.31 -15.95
CA ALA A 347 0.56 3.99 -17.21
C ALA A 347 1.86 4.76 -17.07
N THR A 348 2.69 4.60 -18.06
CA THR A 348 3.94 5.36 -18.24
C THR A 348 3.80 6.24 -19.46
N LEU A 349 4.19 7.50 -19.32
CA LEU A 349 4.34 8.41 -20.45
C LEU A 349 5.82 8.72 -20.64
N ALA A 350 6.29 8.55 -21.86
CA ALA A 350 7.63 8.92 -22.29
C ALA A 350 7.61 9.25 -23.79
N THR A 351 8.69 9.77 -24.32
CA THR A 351 8.76 10.20 -25.73
C THR A 351 9.98 9.65 -26.45
N GLY A 352 9.84 9.43 -27.76
CA GLY A 352 10.93 9.08 -28.65
C GLY A 352 11.76 7.89 -28.18
N ARG A 353 13.07 8.02 -28.25
CA ARG A 353 14.00 6.94 -27.87
C ARG A 353 13.92 6.53 -26.39
N VAL A 354 13.46 7.42 -25.51
CA VAL A 354 13.26 7.07 -24.09
C VAL A 354 12.15 6.02 -23.98
N LEU A 355 11.03 6.22 -24.66
CA LEU A 355 9.94 5.23 -24.70
C LEU A 355 10.40 3.92 -25.36
N GLU A 356 11.08 4.00 -26.51
CA GLU A 356 11.58 2.81 -27.22
C GLU A 356 12.47 1.94 -26.32
N GLN A 357 13.37 2.54 -25.54
CA GLN A 357 14.24 1.81 -24.61
C GLN A 357 13.46 1.20 -23.42
N LEU A 358 12.43 1.88 -22.93
CA LEU A 358 11.55 1.32 -21.91
C LEU A 358 10.77 0.11 -22.44
N VAL A 359 10.25 0.18 -23.68
CA VAL A 359 9.57 -0.94 -24.35
C VAL A 359 10.52 -2.11 -24.55
N GLN A 360 11.75 -1.87 -25.02
CA GLN A 360 12.77 -2.91 -25.17
C GLN A 360 13.12 -3.58 -23.84
N ALA A 361 13.30 -2.79 -22.77
CA ALA A 361 13.54 -3.35 -21.44
C ALA A 361 12.36 -4.22 -20.97
N LYS A 362 11.12 -3.76 -21.20
CA LYS A 362 9.92 -4.53 -20.86
C LYS A 362 9.79 -5.81 -21.70
N ASP A 363 10.14 -5.76 -22.97
CA ASP A 363 10.11 -6.95 -23.82
C ASP A 363 11.01 -8.09 -23.31
N VAL A 364 12.16 -7.72 -22.73
CA VAL A 364 13.07 -8.69 -22.09
C VAL A 364 12.51 -9.22 -20.76
N ILE A 365 11.79 -8.37 -19.99
CA ILE A 365 11.31 -8.73 -18.64
C ILE A 365 10.07 -9.63 -18.71
N ASP A 366 9.04 -9.23 -19.45
CA ASP A 366 7.73 -9.89 -19.41
C ASP A 366 6.98 -9.96 -20.75
N ARG A 367 7.56 -9.39 -21.82
CA ARG A 367 6.96 -9.34 -23.17
C ARG A 367 5.60 -8.64 -23.23
N GLY A 368 5.29 -7.83 -22.24
CA GLY A 368 4.04 -7.08 -22.13
C GLY A 368 3.20 -7.46 -20.92
N SER A 369 2.28 -6.58 -20.58
CA SER A 369 1.39 -6.77 -19.43
C SER A 369 0.31 -7.80 -19.71
N ASP A 370 -0.27 -8.40 -18.65
CA ASP A 370 -1.32 -9.41 -18.73
C ASP A 370 -2.50 -8.97 -19.59
N VAL A 371 -2.82 -9.77 -20.60
CA VAL A 371 -3.81 -9.44 -21.62
C VAL A 371 -5.22 -9.39 -21.05
N PHE A 372 -5.58 -10.33 -20.17
CA PHE A 372 -6.90 -10.34 -19.54
C PHE A 372 -7.13 -9.08 -18.70
N LEU A 373 -6.12 -8.67 -17.94
CA LEU A 373 -6.19 -7.45 -17.12
C LEU A 373 -6.26 -6.20 -18.00
N GLN A 374 -5.58 -6.17 -19.14
CA GLN A 374 -5.69 -5.08 -20.09
C GLN A 374 -7.11 -4.95 -20.66
N LEU A 375 -7.77 -6.05 -21.01
CA LEU A 375 -9.17 -6.06 -21.45
C LEU A 375 -10.12 -5.56 -20.35
N VAL A 376 -9.92 -6.02 -19.11
CA VAL A 376 -10.72 -5.57 -17.97
C VAL A 376 -10.55 -4.06 -17.77
N LEU A 377 -9.32 -3.57 -17.81
CA LEU A 377 -9.02 -2.15 -17.61
C LEU A 377 -9.62 -1.29 -18.74
N ARG A 378 -9.51 -1.71 -20.00
CA ARG A 378 -10.16 -1.06 -21.13
C ARG A 378 -11.67 -0.88 -20.88
N ARG A 379 -12.38 -1.95 -20.52
CA ARG A 379 -13.81 -1.91 -20.20
C ARG A 379 -14.15 -0.97 -19.05
N LEU A 380 -13.26 -0.85 -18.07
CA LEU A 380 -13.46 0.06 -16.94
C LEU A 380 -13.29 1.53 -17.35
N PHE A 381 -12.38 1.84 -18.27
CA PHE A 381 -12.26 3.17 -18.87
C PHE A 381 -13.48 3.50 -19.72
N GLU A 382 -13.86 2.64 -20.67
CA GLU A 382 -15.04 2.82 -21.54
C GLU A 382 -16.33 3.06 -20.75
N ALA A 383 -16.48 2.36 -19.63
CA ALA A 383 -17.62 2.53 -18.72
C ALA A 383 -17.51 3.76 -17.81
N GLY A 384 -16.43 4.56 -17.87
CA GLY A 384 -16.17 5.69 -16.98
C GLY A 384 -16.05 5.29 -15.50
N SER A 385 -15.76 4.02 -15.23
CA SER A 385 -15.69 3.50 -13.86
C SER A 385 -14.47 4.03 -13.11
N ILE A 386 -13.34 4.23 -13.80
CA ILE A 386 -12.11 4.80 -13.24
C ILE A 386 -12.36 6.22 -12.73
N ALA A 387 -12.90 7.12 -13.57
CA ALA A 387 -13.14 8.52 -13.22
C ALA A 387 -14.15 8.66 -12.05
N ARG A 388 -15.21 7.82 -12.04
CA ARG A 388 -16.17 7.80 -10.93
C ARG A 388 -15.54 7.39 -9.63
N GLN A 389 -14.69 6.36 -9.65
CA GLN A 389 -13.99 5.87 -8.49
C GLN A 389 -12.99 6.90 -7.95
N ASP A 390 -12.20 7.54 -8.82
CA ASP A 390 -11.27 8.59 -8.42
C ASP A 390 -12.00 9.77 -7.77
N SER A 391 -13.16 10.15 -8.29
CA SER A 391 -14.02 11.20 -7.73
C SER A 391 -14.58 10.83 -6.34
N GLN A 392 -15.01 9.58 -6.17
CA GLN A 392 -15.50 9.08 -4.88
C GLN A 392 -14.37 9.02 -3.85
N MET A 393 -13.21 8.49 -4.24
CA MET A 393 -12.03 8.38 -3.40
C MET A 393 -11.53 9.77 -2.97
N ARG A 394 -11.50 10.74 -3.88
CA ARG A 394 -11.10 12.12 -3.58
C ARG A 394 -11.96 12.72 -2.46
N ARG A 395 -13.28 12.55 -2.51
CA ARG A 395 -14.20 13.02 -1.45
C ARG A 395 -13.92 12.33 -0.13
N GLN A 396 -13.88 11.00 -0.14
CA GLN A 396 -13.64 10.20 1.07
C GLN A 396 -12.32 10.57 1.75
N TRP A 397 -11.26 10.70 0.98
CA TRP A 397 -9.93 10.98 1.52
C TRP A 397 -9.79 12.44 1.97
N ALA A 398 -10.51 13.37 1.36
CA ALA A 398 -10.60 14.75 1.84
C ALA A 398 -11.19 14.83 3.26
N ASP A 399 -12.28 14.09 3.52
CA ASP A 399 -12.92 14.02 4.83
C ASP A 399 -11.99 13.36 5.87
N GLN A 400 -11.34 12.28 5.49
CA GLN A 400 -10.38 11.56 6.34
C GLN A 400 -9.16 12.43 6.68
N LEU A 401 -8.59 13.14 5.70
CA LEU A 401 -7.48 14.06 5.93
C LEU A 401 -7.89 15.20 6.86
N THR A 402 -9.07 15.75 6.66
CA THR A 402 -9.60 16.82 7.51
C THR A 402 -9.77 16.34 8.96
N ALA A 403 -10.29 15.13 9.14
CA ALA A 403 -10.41 14.50 10.46
C ALA A 403 -9.04 14.26 11.12
N MET A 404 -8.06 13.77 10.34
CA MET A 404 -6.70 13.51 10.83
C MET A 404 -6.01 14.80 11.25
N LEU A 405 -5.98 15.83 10.41
CA LEU A 405 -5.33 17.09 10.73
C LEU A 405 -5.98 17.78 11.92
N GLY A 406 -7.32 17.79 12.00
CA GLY A 406 -8.02 18.34 13.15
C GLY A 406 -7.80 17.54 14.45
N ALA A 407 -7.63 16.23 14.38
CA ALA A 407 -7.32 15.39 15.54
C ALA A 407 -5.88 15.59 16.01
N LEU A 408 -4.91 15.71 15.10
CA LEU A 408 -3.52 16.03 15.42
C LEU A 408 -3.42 17.40 16.12
N GLU A 409 -4.07 18.43 15.58
CA GLU A 409 -4.07 19.77 16.15
C GLU A 409 -4.61 19.84 17.59
N ARG A 410 -5.67 19.07 17.87
CA ARG A 410 -6.30 19.06 19.20
C ARG A 410 -5.58 18.24 20.25
N ASN A 411 -4.84 17.22 19.84
CA ASN A 411 -4.39 16.20 20.80
C ASN A 411 -2.86 16.04 20.87
N MET A 412 -2.11 16.39 19.80
CA MET A 412 -0.65 16.16 19.80
C MET A 412 0.06 17.17 20.70
N PRO A 413 1.14 16.73 21.39
CA PRO A 413 2.00 17.66 22.13
C PRO A 413 2.60 18.73 21.21
N HIS A 414 2.72 19.97 21.71
CA HIS A 414 3.22 21.13 20.94
C HIS A 414 4.64 20.98 20.38
N THR A 415 5.42 20.04 20.92
CA THR A 415 6.77 19.75 20.45
C THR A 415 6.80 18.80 19.24
N VAL A 416 5.66 18.28 18.83
CA VAL A 416 5.53 17.38 17.67
C VAL A 416 5.02 18.21 16.48
N HIS A 417 5.69 18.05 15.34
CA HIS A 417 5.35 18.74 14.11
C HIS A 417 4.83 17.77 13.05
N TRP A 418 3.97 18.25 12.17
CA TRP A 418 3.46 17.43 11.05
C TRP A 418 3.23 18.26 9.81
N THR A 419 3.29 17.61 8.65
CA THR A 419 2.96 18.21 7.38
C THR A 419 1.45 18.47 7.27
N ARG A 420 1.06 19.48 6.48
CA ARG A 420 -0.34 19.82 6.17
C ARG A 420 -0.62 19.64 4.69
N PRO A 421 -0.79 18.39 4.23
CA PRO A 421 -0.97 18.09 2.82
C PRO A 421 -2.27 18.68 2.27
N ARG A 422 -2.24 19.04 0.98
CA ARG A 422 -3.43 19.41 0.20
C ARG A 422 -3.87 18.28 -0.72
N ALA A 423 -3.05 17.23 -0.82
CA ALA A 423 -3.21 16.10 -1.71
C ALA A 423 -2.61 14.84 -1.11
N GLY A 424 -2.89 13.69 -1.69
CA GLY A 424 -2.25 12.42 -1.37
C GLY A 424 -2.84 11.68 -0.18
N GLY A 425 -2.16 10.62 0.24
CA GLY A 425 -2.67 9.62 1.18
C GLY A 425 -1.99 9.57 2.54
N SER A 426 -1.19 10.59 2.93
CA SER A 426 -0.40 10.50 4.16
C SER A 426 -0.05 11.84 4.78
N VAL A 427 0.20 11.81 6.09
CA VAL A 427 0.74 12.91 6.88
C VAL A 427 2.07 12.44 7.47
N TRP A 428 3.09 13.27 7.38
CA TRP A 428 4.40 13.03 7.96
C TRP A 428 4.51 13.74 9.31
N VAL A 429 4.85 12.98 10.34
CA VAL A 429 4.97 13.47 11.71
C VAL A 429 6.42 13.40 12.16
N THR A 430 6.90 14.45 12.82
CA THR A 430 8.27 14.56 13.33
C THR A 430 8.25 14.89 14.81
N MET A 431 8.88 14.05 15.62
CA MET A 431 9.07 14.21 17.05
C MET A 431 10.33 15.04 17.36
N PRO A 432 10.49 15.52 18.60
CA PRO A 432 11.73 16.15 19.06
C PRO A 432 12.98 15.28 18.89
N ASP A 433 14.15 15.90 18.94
CA ASP A 433 15.44 15.20 18.87
C ASP A 433 15.60 14.17 20.01
N GLY A 434 16.23 13.04 19.69
CA GLY A 434 16.45 11.93 20.61
C GLY A 434 15.27 10.97 20.74
N CYS A 435 14.21 11.14 19.90
CA CYS A 435 13.11 10.20 19.81
C CYS A 435 13.32 9.20 18.66
N SER A 436 12.70 8.01 18.79
CA SER A 436 12.70 6.97 17.75
C SER A 436 11.28 6.60 17.36
N GLY A 437 10.98 6.66 16.05
CA GLY A 437 9.71 6.21 15.48
C GLY A 437 9.50 4.71 15.66
N GLU A 438 10.55 3.91 15.64
CA GLU A 438 10.50 2.46 15.86
C GLU A 438 10.16 2.14 17.33
N ALA A 439 10.80 2.82 18.29
CA ALA A 439 10.48 2.67 19.70
C ALA A 439 9.05 3.13 20.03
N LEU A 440 8.58 4.19 19.36
CA LEU A 440 7.20 4.64 19.47
C LEU A 440 6.23 3.60 18.88
N LEU A 441 6.55 2.99 17.72
CA LEU A 441 5.70 1.98 17.11
C LEU A 441 5.51 0.77 18.03
N ALA A 442 6.57 0.30 18.69
CA ALA A 442 6.47 -0.82 19.63
C ALA A 442 5.42 -0.54 20.72
N ARG A 443 5.41 0.66 21.30
CA ARG A 443 4.43 1.08 22.32
C ARG A 443 3.03 1.29 21.75
N ALA A 444 2.94 1.80 20.52
CA ALA A 444 1.66 2.02 19.86
C ALA A 444 0.96 0.69 19.55
N LEU A 445 1.71 -0.35 19.16
CA LEU A 445 1.19 -1.69 18.91
C LEU A 445 0.54 -2.32 20.16
N GLU A 446 1.07 -2.06 21.36
CA GLU A 446 0.43 -2.49 22.63
C GLU A 446 -0.96 -1.85 22.83
N LYS A 447 -1.21 -0.73 22.18
CA LYS A 447 -2.51 -0.03 22.19
C LYS A 447 -3.31 -0.26 20.91
N SER A 448 -2.94 -1.28 20.12
CA SER A 448 -3.57 -1.62 18.84
C SER A 448 -3.55 -0.46 17.82
N ILE A 449 -2.46 0.31 17.79
CA ILE A 449 -2.23 1.40 16.84
C ILE A 449 -0.98 1.08 16.02
N SER A 450 -1.03 1.27 14.71
CA SER A 450 0.12 1.07 13.83
C SER A 450 0.34 2.21 12.85
N PHE A 451 1.60 2.43 12.48
CA PHE A 451 2.07 3.39 11.49
C PHE A 451 3.40 2.94 10.90
N ILE A 452 3.94 3.62 9.90
CA ILE A 452 5.28 3.30 9.39
C ILE A 452 6.31 4.28 9.96
N PRO A 453 7.37 3.77 10.65
CA PRO A 453 8.48 4.58 11.12
C PRO A 453 9.22 5.28 9.96
N GLY A 454 9.75 6.46 10.23
CA GLY A 454 10.37 7.31 9.20
C GLY A 454 11.63 6.73 8.58
N ARG A 455 12.37 5.91 9.32
CA ARG A 455 13.56 5.23 8.82
C ARG A 455 13.27 4.37 7.57
N ALA A 456 12.05 3.84 7.44
CA ALA A 456 11.63 3.09 6.28
C ALA A 456 11.61 3.92 4.97
N PHE A 457 11.55 5.23 5.07
CA PHE A 457 11.52 6.16 3.93
C PHE A 457 12.86 6.87 3.72
N SER A 458 13.87 6.53 4.51
CA SER A 458 15.14 7.23 4.47
C SER A 458 16.04 6.73 3.35
N VAL A 459 16.63 7.67 2.64
CA VAL A 459 17.71 7.45 1.67
C VAL A 459 19.07 7.46 2.38
N THR A 460 19.20 8.28 3.43
CA THR A 460 20.47 8.58 4.12
C THR A 460 20.47 8.25 5.62
N ASP A 461 19.58 7.40 6.11
CA ASP A 461 19.40 6.98 7.51
C ASP A 461 19.08 8.13 8.50
N ARG A 462 18.39 9.20 8.05
CA ARG A 462 18.18 10.41 8.86
C ARG A 462 16.84 10.51 9.59
N HIS A 463 15.80 9.83 9.16
CA HIS A 463 14.41 10.09 9.61
C HIS A 463 13.98 9.25 10.82
N GLU A 464 14.90 8.95 11.73
CA GLU A 464 14.66 8.09 12.90
C GLU A 464 13.52 8.62 13.79
N ARG A 465 13.44 9.94 14.00
CA ARG A 465 12.43 10.59 14.87
C ARG A 465 11.06 10.84 14.18
N SER A 466 10.92 10.42 12.93
CA SER A 466 9.71 10.68 12.15
C SER A 466 8.89 9.42 11.94
N PHE A 467 7.64 9.58 11.53
CA PHE A 467 6.76 8.49 11.11
C PHE A 467 5.67 8.98 10.16
N ARG A 468 5.15 8.06 9.36
CA ARG A 468 4.06 8.32 8.43
C ARG A 468 2.74 7.79 8.97
N LEU A 469 1.70 8.64 8.94
CA LEU A 469 0.31 8.27 9.13
C LEU A 469 -0.38 8.21 7.77
N ALA A 470 -0.85 7.03 7.35
CA ALA A 470 -1.64 6.87 6.13
C ALA A 470 -3.13 7.13 6.41
N ILE A 471 -3.83 7.71 5.42
CA ILE A 471 -5.29 7.84 5.44
C ILE A 471 -5.91 6.80 4.50
N GLY A 472 -7.19 6.49 4.69
CA GLY A 472 -8.01 5.77 3.71
C GLY A 472 -8.58 4.43 4.14
N THR A 473 -8.04 3.73 5.13
CA THR A 473 -8.64 2.47 5.65
C THR A 473 -9.65 2.71 6.78
N LEU A 474 -9.47 3.78 7.53
CA LEU A 474 -10.27 4.12 8.71
C LEU A 474 -11.33 5.17 8.39
N SER A 475 -12.50 5.06 9.00
CA SER A 475 -13.49 6.14 8.93
C SER A 475 -13.00 7.41 9.65
N PRO A 476 -13.54 8.60 9.35
CA PRO A 476 -13.17 9.83 10.06
C PRO A 476 -13.27 9.72 11.59
N ALA A 477 -14.30 9.02 12.10
CA ALA A 477 -14.47 8.80 13.54
C ALA A 477 -13.36 7.90 14.12
N GLN A 478 -13.00 6.83 13.42
CA GLN A 478 -11.89 5.95 13.81
C GLN A 478 -10.55 6.68 13.76
N ILE A 479 -10.33 7.55 12.76
CA ILE A 479 -9.13 8.38 12.67
C ILE A 479 -9.03 9.30 13.90
N MET A 480 -10.10 10.00 14.26
CA MET A 480 -10.12 10.90 15.42
C MET A 480 -9.79 10.15 16.72
N GLU A 481 -10.41 9.00 16.95
CA GLU A 481 -10.13 8.18 18.15
C GLU A 481 -8.71 7.59 18.12
N GLY A 482 -8.26 7.06 16.99
CA GLY A 482 -6.92 6.52 16.84
C GLY A 482 -5.82 7.55 17.07
N ILE A 483 -5.99 8.77 16.54
CA ILE A 483 -5.04 9.87 16.77
C ILE A 483 -5.06 10.34 18.22
N LYS A 484 -6.22 10.43 18.87
CA LYS A 484 -6.33 10.75 20.30
C LYS A 484 -5.55 9.74 21.15
N ARG A 485 -5.69 8.45 20.89
CA ARG A 485 -4.94 7.41 21.58
C ARG A 485 -3.45 7.45 21.26
N LEU A 486 -3.08 7.63 19.99
CA LEU A 486 -1.69 7.79 19.59
C LEU A 486 -1.03 8.97 20.29
N SER A 487 -1.74 10.10 20.41
CA SER A 487 -1.25 11.28 21.10
C SER A 487 -0.94 11.04 22.58
N ALA A 488 -1.75 10.22 23.27
CA ALA A 488 -1.47 9.80 24.64
C ALA A 488 -0.21 8.92 24.72
N VAL A 489 0.00 8.00 23.77
CA VAL A 489 1.21 7.20 23.68
C VAL A 489 2.46 8.08 23.44
N VAL A 490 2.35 9.04 22.52
CA VAL A 490 3.41 10.03 22.21
C VAL A 490 3.75 10.86 23.44
N ALA A 491 2.75 11.40 24.15
CA ALA A 491 2.97 12.18 25.37
C ALA A 491 3.69 11.38 26.46
N GLY A 492 3.27 10.12 26.69
CA GLY A 492 3.94 9.21 27.62
C GLY A 492 5.39 8.93 27.22
N TYR A 493 5.63 8.66 25.93
CA TYR A 493 6.96 8.42 25.39
C TYR A 493 7.90 9.65 25.57
N LEU A 494 7.40 10.85 25.26
CA LEU A 494 8.18 12.09 25.43
C LEU A 494 8.49 12.41 26.89
N ALA A 495 7.55 12.14 27.80
CA ALA A 495 7.77 12.33 29.24
C ALA A 495 8.87 11.42 29.81
N GLU A 496 8.98 10.19 29.29
CA GLU A 496 10.05 9.27 29.68
C GLU A 496 11.39 9.64 29.04
N ALA A 497 11.40 9.98 27.75
CA ALA A 497 12.61 10.43 27.05
C ALA A 497 13.19 11.71 27.68
N GLY A 498 12.33 12.62 28.14
CA GLY A 498 12.76 13.82 28.86
C GLY A 498 13.40 13.53 30.24
N ARG A 499 12.94 12.47 30.92
CA ARG A 499 13.52 12.03 32.21
C ARG A 499 14.89 11.39 32.06
N ASN A 500 15.16 10.73 30.95
CA ASN A 500 16.42 10.02 30.70
C ASN A 500 17.49 10.88 30.01
N ARG A 501 17.24 12.15 29.73
CA ARG A 501 18.30 13.06 29.28
C ARG A 501 19.24 13.36 30.45
N PRO A 502 20.58 13.13 30.33
CA PRO A 502 21.52 13.58 31.33
C PRO A 502 21.36 15.10 31.47
N ARG A 503 21.11 15.56 32.69
CA ARG A 503 21.15 17.00 33.03
C ARG A 503 22.58 17.47 32.74
N VAL A 504 22.77 18.20 31.64
CA VAL A 504 24.01 18.94 31.42
C VAL A 504 24.09 19.97 32.53
N PRO A 505 25.11 19.91 33.40
CA PRO A 505 25.26 20.93 34.43
C PRO A 505 25.43 22.28 33.76
N ILE A 506 24.59 23.24 34.10
CA ILE A 506 24.78 24.63 33.70
C ILE A 506 26.10 25.04 34.37
N ALA A 507 27.16 25.16 33.58
CA ALA A 507 28.39 25.76 34.04
C ALA A 507 28.04 27.18 34.54
N LYS A 508 28.17 27.39 35.84
CA LYS A 508 28.11 28.73 36.40
C LYS A 508 29.25 29.51 35.78
N VAL A 509 28.88 30.45 34.89
CA VAL A 509 29.80 31.48 34.45
C VAL A 509 30.02 32.39 35.67
N SER A 510 31.22 32.27 36.28
CA SER A 510 31.74 33.17 37.28
C SER A 510 32.43 34.35 36.60
#